data_829db0bd9609467464973a1d9cc22a2e
#
_entry.id   829db0bd9609467464973a1d9cc22a2e
#
_cell.length_a   1.000
_cell.length_b   1.000
_cell.length_c   1.000
_cell.angle_alpha   90.00
_cell.angle_beta   90.00
_cell.angle_gamma   90.00
#
_symmetry.space_group_name_H-M   'P 1'
#
loop_
_entity.id
_entity.type
_entity.pdbx_description
1 polymer ?
#
loop_
_entity_poly.entity_id
_entity_poly.type
_entity_poly.pdbx_seq_one_letter_code
_entity_poly.pdbx_strand_id
1 'polypeptide(L)' 'MANYTKRMRDLREDRDINQGAIAKVLHTTQSQYSKYELGKRSLPIEHLITLCKLYDVSADYMLGFTDEPKRLPKK' A
#
# COMPACT_ATOMS: atom_id res chain seq x y z
N MET A 1 -13.38 -8.82 -7.70
CA MET A 1 -13.08 -7.46 -7.20
C MET A 1 -11.65 -7.38 -6.74
N ALA A 2 -10.92 -6.42 -7.24
CA ALA A 2 -9.52 -6.28 -6.83
C ALA A 2 -9.45 -5.94 -5.34
N ASN A 3 -8.55 -6.58 -4.65
CA ASN A 3 -8.39 -6.42 -3.22
C ASN A 3 -7.15 -5.57 -2.96
N TYR A 4 -7.33 -4.41 -2.34
CA TYR A 4 -6.20 -3.52 -2.08
C TYR A 4 -5.15 -4.17 -1.19
N THR A 5 -5.54 -5.11 -0.34
CA THR A 5 -4.58 -5.81 0.52
C THR A 5 -3.60 -6.64 -0.29
N LYS A 6 -4.10 -7.31 -1.33
CA LYS A 6 -3.23 -8.07 -2.22
C LYS A 6 -2.30 -7.13 -2.99
N ARG A 7 -2.82 -6.01 -3.47
CA ARG A 7 -2.03 -5.03 -4.22
C ARG A 7 -0.92 -4.46 -3.34
N MET A 8 -1.24 -4.12 -2.08
CA MET A 8 -0.25 -3.66 -1.10
C MET A 8 0.88 -4.66 -0.94
N ARG A 9 0.52 -5.93 -0.72
CA ARG A 9 1.52 -6.98 -0.50
C ARG A 9 2.36 -7.20 -1.75
N ASP A 10 1.72 -7.25 -2.92
CA ASP A 10 2.44 -7.48 -4.17
C ASP A 10 3.46 -6.36 -4.44
N LEU A 11 3.07 -5.11 -4.23
CA LEU A 11 3.98 -3.97 -4.40
C LEU A 11 5.16 -4.06 -3.45
N ARG A 12 4.91 -4.46 -2.21
CA ARG A 12 5.97 -4.60 -1.22
C ARG A 12 6.92 -5.72 -1.60
N GLU A 13 6.38 -6.89 -1.94
CA GLU A 13 7.19 -8.07 -2.28
C GLU A 13 7.99 -7.86 -3.56
N ASP A 14 7.40 -7.19 -4.54
CA ASP A 14 8.09 -6.89 -5.79
C ASP A 14 9.34 -6.04 -5.58
N ARG A 15 9.38 -5.29 -4.47
CA ARG A 15 10.51 -4.42 -4.14
C ARG A 15 11.39 -5.00 -3.05
N ASP A 16 11.14 -6.25 -2.66
CA ASP A 16 11.92 -6.94 -1.62
C ASP A 16 11.96 -6.17 -0.30
N ILE A 17 10.85 -5.54 0.05
CA ILE A 17 10.73 -4.79 1.31
C ILE A 17 9.97 -5.66 2.32
N ASN A 18 10.50 -5.81 3.52
CA ASN A 18 9.80 -6.58 4.54
C ASN A 18 8.76 -5.72 5.27
N GLN A 19 7.84 -6.39 5.97
CA GLN A 19 6.75 -5.71 6.66
C GLN A 19 7.25 -4.73 7.72
N GLY A 20 8.33 -5.09 8.41
CA GLY A 20 8.89 -4.22 9.43
C GLY A 20 9.36 -2.89 8.90
N ALA A 21 9.96 -2.90 7.70
CA ALA A 21 10.40 -1.66 7.06
C ALA A 21 9.22 -0.77 6.70
N ILE A 22 8.15 -1.36 6.16
CA ILE A 22 6.94 -0.58 5.83
C ILE A 22 6.30 -0.04 7.10
N ALA A 23 6.25 -0.85 8.17
CA ALA A 23 5.69 -0.40 9.44
C ALA A 23 6.41 0.84 9.95
N LYS A 24 7.75 0.88 9.83
CA LYS A 24 8.52 2.06 10.22
C LYS A 24 8.15 3.29 9.40
N VAL A 25 7.98 3.12 8.10
CA VAL A 25 7.56 4.22 7.21
C VAL A 25 6.22 4.78 7.64
N LEU A 26 5.31 3.90 8.07
CA LEU A 26 3.96 4.29 8.49
C LEU A 26 3.89 4.68 9.96
N HIS A 27 5.00 4.64 10.69
CA HIS A 27 5.06 4.96 12.12
C HIS A 27 4.13 4.06 12.94
N THR A 28 4.12 2.77 12.61
CA THR A 28 3.31 1.78 13.30
C THR A 28 4.16 0.53 13.58
N THR A 29 3.56 -0.48 14.19
CA THR A 29 4.25 -1.74 14.48
C THR A 29 4.06 -2.72 13.33
N GLN A 30 4.99 -3.68 13.21
CA GLN A 30 4.86 -4.74 12.22
C GLN A 30 3.57 -5.53 12.42
N SER A 31 3.20 -5.81 13.67
CA SER A 31 1.98 -6.53 13.99
C SER A 31 0.75 -5.80 13.44
N GLN A 32 0.70 -4.48 13.63
CA GLN A 32 -0.41 -3.66 13.14
C GLN A 32 -0.43 -3.63 11.61
N TYR A 33 0.73 -3.43 10.99
CA TYR A 33 0.81 -3.41 9.54
C TYR A 33 0.39 -4.74 8.93
N SER A 34 0.79 -5.85 9.56
CA SER A 34 0.41 -7.19 9.12
C SER A 34 -1.11 -7.34 9.04
N LYS A 35 -1.83 -6.76 10.00
CA LYS A 35 -3.29 -6.80 10.01
C LYS A 35 -3.89 -6.08 8.82
N TYR A 36 -3.25 -5.00 8.37
CA TYR A 36 -3.69 -4.31 7.15
C TYR A 36 -3.56 -5.23 5.93
N GLU A 37 -2.42 -5.91 5.79
CA GLU A 37 -2.21 -6.82 4.65
C GLU A 37 -3.13 -8.04 4.69
N LEU A 38 -3.51 -8.48 5.88
CA LEU A 38 -4.41 -9.61 6.03
C LEU A 38 -5.89 -9.22 5.90
N GLY A 39 -6.18 -7.93 5.79
CA GLY A 39 -7.54 -7.45 5.70
C GLY A 39 -8.28 -7.46 7.02
N LYS A 40 -7.58 -7.68 8.14
CA LYS A 40 -8.20 -7.69 9.47
C LYS A 40 -8.48 -6.29 9.99
N ARG A 41 -7.80 -5.29 9.47
CA ARG A 41 -8.03 -3.89 9.78
C ARG A 41 -8.01 -3.06 8.51
N SER A 42 -8.89 -2.06 8.47
CA SER A 42 -8.91 -1.14 7.34
C SER A 42 -7.68 -0.24 7.37
N LEU A 43 -7.07 -0.02 6.20
CA LEU A 43 -5.92 0.86 6.09
C LEU A 43 -6.37 2.31 6.22
N PRO A 44 -5.80 3.08 7.17
CA PRO A 44 -6.13 4.51 7.26
C PRO A 44 -5.74 5.24 5.99
N ILE A 45 -6.50 6.29 5.67
CA ILE A 45 -6.26 7.04 4.43
C ILE A 45 -4.86 7.67 4.41
N GLU A 46 -4.35 8.11 5.56
CA GLU A 46 -3.01 8.68 5.64
C GLU A 46 -1.95 7.66 5.25
N HIS A 47 -2.15 6.41 5.65
CA HIS A 47 -1.22 5.33 5.28
C HIS A 47 -1.34 4.98 3.80
N LEU A 48 -2.55 5.02 3.26
CA LEU A 48 -2.75 4.80 1.82
C LEU A 48 -1.96 5.85 1.03
N ILE A 49 -2.08 7.12 1.41
CA ILE A 49 -1.38 8.21 0.72
C ILE A 49 0.13 7.98 0.79
N THR A 50 0.64 7.64 1.97
CA THR A 50 2.07 7.39 2.17
C THR A 50 2.56 6.24 1.30
N LEU A 51 1.81 5.15 1.24
CA LEU A 51 2.19 3.99 0.42
C LEU A 51 2.16 4.32 -1.07
N CYS A 52 1.18 5.08 -1.52
CA CYS A 52 1.12 5.49 -2.93
C CYS A 52 2.34 6.32 -3.31
N LYS A 53 2.78 7.19 -2.42
CA LYS A 53 3.99 7.99 -2.64
C LYS A 53 5.25 7.13 -2.62
N LEU A 54 5.30 6.20 -1.67
CA LEU A 54 6.46 5.32 -1.52
C LEU A 54 6.65 4.44 -2.76
N TYR A 55 5.57 3.85 -3.25
CA TYR A 55 5.61 2.96 -4.41
C TYR A 55 5.48 3.68 -5.73
N ASP A 56 5.21 4.99 -5.69
CA ASP A 56 5.01 5.82 -6.87
C ASP A 56 3.90 5.27 -7.77
N VAL A 57 2.77 4.98 -7.15
CA VAL A 57 1.58 4.50 -7.86
C VAL A 57 0.39 5.38 -7.51
N SER A 58 -0.66 5.31 -8.33
CA SER A 58 -1.89 6.04 -8.08
C SER A 58 -2.72 5.35 -7.00
N ALA A 59 -3.58 6.11 -6.32
CA ALA A 59 -4.52 5.52 -5.39
C ALA A 59 -5.50 4.60 -6.12
N ASP A 60 -5.88 4.93 -7.34
CA ASP A 60 -6.75 4.07 -8.15
C ASP A 60 -6.12 2.70 -8.36
N TYR A 61 -4.82 2.66 -8.64
CA TYR A 61 -4.11 1.39 -8.80
C TYR A 61 -4.08 0.64 -7.47
N MET A 62 -3.74 1.33 -6.38
CA MET A 62 -3.66 0.70 -5.07
C MET A 62 -5.02 0.11 -4.66
N LEU A 63 -6.10 0.82 -4.97
CA LEU A 63 -7.44 0.37 -4.60
C LEU A 63 -8.04 -0.64 -5.58
N GLY A 64 -7.35 -0.90 -6.69
CA GLY A 64 -7.80 -1.89 -7.64
C GLY A 64 -8.77 -1.39 -8.68
N PHE A 65 -8.94 -0.08 -8.82
CA PHE A 65 -9.85 0.50 -9.81
C PHE A 65 -9.22 0.53 -11.21
N THR A 66 -7.91 0.38 -11.30
CA THR A 66 -7.20 0.33 -12.57
C THR A 66 -6.02 -0.62 -12.44
N ASP A 67 -5.59 -1.19 -13.56
CA ASP A 67 -4.38 -2.01 -13.61
C ASP A 67 -3.14 -1.19 -14.00
N GLU A 68 -3.31 0.10 -14.24
CA GLU A 68 -2.20 0.98 -14.56
C GLU A 68 -1.67 1.62 -13.28
N PRO A 69 -0.39 1.37 -12.92
CA PRO A 69 0.17 1.93 -11.69
C PRO A 69 0.49 3.41 -11.79
N LYS A 70 0.50 3.96 -12.98
CA LYS A 70 0.97 5.29 -13.26
C LYS A 70 0.19 6.37 -12.52
N ARG A 71 0.92 7.26 -11.85
CA ARG A 71 0.30 8.39 -11.19
C ARG A 71 -0.15 9.43 -12.21
N LEU A 72 -1.20 10.17 -11.84
CA LEU A 72 -1.64 11.28 -12.68
C LEU A 72 -0.57 12.36 -12.72
N PRO A 73 -0.38 13.02 -13.89
CA PRO A 73 0.57 14.12 -13.98
C PRO A 73 0.22 15.23 -13.01
N LYS A 74 1.24 15.84 -12.41
CA LYS A 74 1.02 17.02 -11.59
C LYS A 74 0.72 18.22 -12.48
N LYS A 75 -0.21 19.00 -12.03
CA LYS A 75 -0.52 20.26 -12.71
C LYS A 75 0.40 21.36 -12.25
#